data_40870720bddfa1c06f7bfb2037712552
#
_entry.id   40870720bddfa1c06f7bfb2037712552
#
_cell.length_a   1.000
_cell.length_b   1.000
_cell.length_c   1.000
_cell.angle_alpha   90.00
_cell.angle_beta   90.00
_cell.angle_gamma   90.00
#
_symmetry.space_group_name_H-M   'P 1'
#
loop_
_entity.id
_entity.type
_entity.pdbx_description
1 polymer ?
#
loop_
_entity_poly.entity_id
_entity_poly.type
_entity_poly.pdbx_seq_one_letter_code
_entity_poly.pdbx_strand_id
1 'polypeptide(L)'
;MKEFTGIEYLAIDLANHYGLDKELFEDRIQWVKDNWSNLEKFADKADAPFLYKKAVINIRRVAQGLPSGHMVALDATCSGIQIMSAITGCIKGATATGLIDPDVRADAYTTTQEVMNEILGYAGDDALMIARGEVKRAVMTSTYGSKKVPKDVFGEGELLDTFYQAAEEVAEGAFNLLDDLMETWKPFALVHEWVLPDGHEVKVKVMDTVEKRLEIDELGHYQMTAVYQVNQGKKKGVSNVANVIHSLDAYLLRCMIRRCNYDARLVQRVSDTITAELLRRGIEDTTLTEMNEKVAHHYKLYVQTNMLDTVMIYHINHESVQSLPSYYLRKLNNLLARLQEYKPFQIESIHDAFMCHADNCNRMRYWYKEIMAEFAESTILEFIFKTMLDESCMYPKYQDDLGDLIRQSNYAIC
;
A
#
# COMPACT_ATOMS: atom_id res chain seq x y z
N MET A 1 -12.48 -11.45 8.95
CA MET A 1 -12.85 -10.78 7.67
C MET A 1 -14.10 -11.43 7.12
N LYS A 2 -15.07 -10.62 6.68
CA LYS A 2 -16.29 -11.10 6.03
C LYS A 2 -15.98 -11.54 4.59
N GLU A 3 -16.51 -12.70 4.19
CA GLU A 3 -16.32 -13.28 2.86
C GLU A 3 -17.58 -13.17 2.04
N PHE A 4 -17.41 -12.98 0.74
CA PHE A 4 -18.49 -12.86 -0.23
C PHE A 4 -18.29 -13.82 -1.39
N THR A 5 -19.37 -14.21 -2.05
CA THR A 5 -19.33 -15.03 -3.25
C THR A 5 -18.89 -14.22 -4.48
N GLY A 6 -18.48 -14.88 -5.54
CA GLY A 6 -18.05 -14.20 -6.77
C GLY A 6 -19.13 -13.30 -7.36
N ILE A 7 -20.41 -13.71 -7.33
CA ILE A 7 -21.49 -12.83 -7.82
C ILE A 7 -21.75 -11.62 -6.91
N GLU A 8 -21.51 -11.74 -5.61
CA GLU A 8 -21.59 -10.61 -4.69
C GLU A 8 -20.44 -9.62 -4.94
N TYR A 9 -19.24 -10.09 -5.24
CA TYR A 9 -18.14 -9.20 -5.66
C TYR A 9 -18.43 -8.48 -6.98
N LEU A 10 -19.07 -9.14 -7.94
CA LEU A 10 -19.54 -8.46 -9.16
C LEU A 10 -20.59 -7.41 -8.86
N ALA A 11 -21.46 -7.63 -7.85
CA ALA A 11 -22.41 -6.64 -7.41
C ALA A 11 -21.73 -5.45 -6.71
N ILE A 12 -20.73 -5.70 -5.86
CA ILE A 12 -19.91 -4.66 -5.23
C ILE A 12 -19.24 -3.80 -6.29
N ASP A 13 -18.57 -4.39 -7.26
CA ASP A 13 -17.86 -3.69 -8.34
C ASP A 13 -18.83 -2.84 -9.20
N LEU A 14 -20.02 -3.41 -9.51
CA LEU A 14 -21.07 -2.68 -10.23
C LEU A 14 -21.55 -1.46 -9.45
N ALA A 15 -21.77 -1.60 -8.14
CA ALA A 15 -22.20 -0.51 -7.28
C ALA A 15 -21.10 0.56 -7.12
N ASN A 16 -19.81 0.16 -7.07
CA ASN A 16 -18.68 1.07 -7.07
C ASN A 16 -18.69 1.96 -8.33
N HIS A 17 -18.90 1.36 -9.50
CA HIS A 17 -18.98 2.12 -10.76
C HIS A 17 -20.22 3.02 -10.87
N TYR A 18 -21.26 2.74 -10.08
CA TYR A 18 -22.41 3.62 -9.97
C TYR A 18 -22.16 4.86 -9.11
N GLY A 19 -21.22 4.79 -8.15
CA GLY A 19 -20.90 5.86 -7.21
C GLY A 19 -21.24 5.53 -5.75
N LEU A 20 -21.40 4.23 -5.42
CA LEU A 20 -21.68 3.75 -4.07
C LEU A 20 -20.43 3.20 -3.36
N ASP A 21 -19.25 3.58 -3.80
CA ASP A 21 -17.97 3.11 -3.27
C ASP A 21 -17.70 3.52 -1.80
N LYS A 22 -18.54 4.36 -1.23
CA LYS A 22 -18.46 4.79 0.19
C LYS A 22 -19.40 4.01 1.11
N GLU A 23 -20.34 3.24 0.55
CA GLU A 23 -21.28 2.42 1.33
C GLU A 23 -20.60 1.14 1.82
N LEU A 24 -21.23 0.43 2.77
CA LEU A 24 -20.79 -0.90 3.19
C LEU A 24 -20.98 -1.92 2.06
N PHE A 25 -20.21 -2.99 2.07
CA PHE A 25 -20.31 -4.04 1.04
C PHE A 25 -21.73 -4.62 0.94
N GLU A 26 -22.40 -4.82 2.07
CA GLU A 26 -23.74 -5.35 2.14
C GLU A 26 -24.76 -4.39 1.52
N ASP A 27 -24.60 -3.10 1.75
CA ASP A 27 -25.50 -2.08 1.18
C ASP A 27 -25.34 -1.99 -0.34
N ARG A 28 -24.09 -2.10 -0.85
CA ARG A 28 -23.80 -2.18 -2.29
C ARG A 28 -24.47 -3.42 -2.90
N ILE A 29 -24.32 -4.58 -2.27
CA ILE A 29 -24.96 -5.84 -2.72
C ILE A 29 -26.47 -5.70 -2.68
N GLN A 30 -27.03 -5.14 -1.61
CA GLN A 30 -28.48 -4.96 -1.45
C GLN A 30 -29.02 -4.00 -2.50
N TRP A 31 -28.34 -2.88 -2.77
CA TRP A 31 -28.73 -1.95 -3.82
C TRP A 31 -28.82 -2.63 -5.20
N VAL A 32 -27.87 -3.50 -5.55
CA VAL A 32 -27.91 -4.26 -6.81
C VAL A 32 -29.10 -5.23 -6.83
N LYS A 33 -29.39 -5.90 -5.71
CA LYS A 33 -30.54 -6.81 -5.60
C LYS A 33 -31.87 -6.04 -5.79
N ASP A 34 -32.04 -4.92 -5.13
CA ASP A 34 -33.27 -4.09 -5.19
C ASP A 34 -33.49 -3.50 -6.59
N ASN A 35 -32.39 -3.19 -7.29
CA ASN A 35 -32.44 -2.60 -8.63
C ASN A 35 -32.25 -3.62 -9.76
N TRP A 36 -32.25 -4.92 -9.44
CA TRP A 36 -31.90 -5.98 -10.39
C TRP A 36 -32.61 -5.86 -11.74
N SER A 37 -33.92 -5.60 -11.77
CA SER A 37 -34.70 -5.51 -13.00
C SER A 37 -34.43 -4.27 -13.86
N ASN A 38 -33.69 -3.29 -13.34
CA ASN A 38 -33.52 -1.97 -13.97
C ASN A 38 -32.05 -1.54 -14.11
N LEU A 39 -31.07 -2.41 -13.86
CA LEU A 39 -29.64 -2.05 -13.83
C LEU A 39 -29.19 -1.30 -15.09
N GLU A 40 -29.69 -1.70 -16.27
CA GLU A 40 -29.34 -1.07 -17.55
C GLU A 40 -29.77 0.41 -17.63
N LYS A 41 -30.85 0.78 -16.94
CA LYS A 41 -31.41 2.15 -16.94
C LYS A 41 -30.56 3.14 -16.13
N PHE A 42 -29.72 2.64 -15.23
CA PHE A 42 -28.85 3.47 -14.39
C PHE A 42 -27.52 3.84 -15.05
N ALA A 43 -27.22 3.25 -16.21
CA ALA A 43 -25.93 3.38 -16.86
C ALA A 43 -25.52 4.83 -17.17
N ASP A 44 -26.48 5.67 -17.55
CA ASP A 44 -26.20 7.08 -17.90
C ASP A 44 -26.13 8.00 -16.65
N LYS A 45 -26.47 7.48 -15.47
CA LYS A 45 -26.38 8.17 -14.18
C LYS A 45 -25.20 7.72 -13.35
N ALA A 46 -24.48 6.68 -13.80
CA ALA A 46 -23.34 6.13 -13.11
C ALA A 46 -22.12 7.08 -13.21
N ASP A 47 -21.31 7.13 -12.17
CA ASP A 47 -20.08 7.92 -12.15
C ASP A 47 -19.08 7.46 -13.22
N ALA A 48 -19.05 6.14 -13.49
CA ALA A 48 -18.23 5.53 -14.54
C ALA A 48 -19.10 4.75 -15.56
N PRO A 49 -19.85 5.41 -16.48
CA PRO A 49 -20.88 4.79 -17.31
C PRO A 49 -20.43 3.59 -18.14
N PHE A 50 -19.21 3.62 -18.69
CA PHE A 50 -18.67 2.52 -19.50
C PHE A 50 -18.30 1.30 -18.64
N LEU A 51 -17.67 1.51 -17.50
CA LEU A 51 -17.31 0.44 -16.56
C LEU A 51 -18.58 -0.16 -15.94
N TYR A 52 -19.53 0.67 -15.59
CA TYR A 52 -20.85 0.24 -15.12
C TYR A 52 -21.56 -0.66 -16.12
N LYS A 53 -21.67 -0.25 -17.41
CA LYS A 53 -22.27 -1.06 -18.49
C LYS A 53 -21.53 -2.41 -18.64
N LYS A 54 -20.18 -2.41 -18.57
CA LYS A 54 -19.39 -3.63 -18.59
C LYS A 54 -19.71 -4.54 -17.41
N ALA A 55 -19.81 -3.99 -16.18
CA ALA A 55 -20.14 -4.74 -14.97
C ALA A 55 -21.56 -5.35 -15.06
N VAL A 56 -22.57 -4.57 -15.54
CA VAL A 56 -23.94 -5.07 -15.78
C VAL A 56 -23.96 -6.26 -16.72
N ILE A 57 -23.28 -6.18 -17.87
CA ILE A 57 -23.20 -7.29 -18.83
C ILE A 57 -22.61 -8.54 -18.16
N ASN A 58 -21.55 -8.40 -17.37
CA ASN A 58 -20.86 -9.54 -16.77
C ASN A 58 -21.69 -10.17 -15.63
N ILE A 59 -22.32 -9.39 -14.76
CA ILE A 59 -23.15 -9.95 -13.70
C ILE A 59 -24.39 -10.67 -14.27
N ARG A 60 -24.98 -10.17 -15.38
CA ARG A 60 -26.05 -10.85 -16.11
C ARG A 60 -25.60 -12.20 -16.69
N ARG A 61 -24.40 -12.25 -17.26
CA ARG A 61 -23.83 -13.51 -17.79
C ARG A 61 -23.64 -14.55 -16.68
N VAL A 62 -23.07 -14.11 -15.55
CA VAL A 62 -22.84 -15.02 -14.40
C VAL A 62 -24.15 -15.50 -13.81
N ALA A 63 -25.18 -14.63 -13.72
CA ALA A 63 -26.52 -15.02 -13.27
C ALA A 63 -27.19 -16.09 -14.19
N GLN A 64 -26.77 -16.18 -15.45
CA GLN A 64 -27.19 -17.24 -16.40
C GLN A 64 -26.31 -18.49 -16.37
N GLY A 65 -25.34 -18.58 -15.44
CA GLY A 65 -24.39 -19.68 -15.34
C GLY A 65 -23.27 -19.63 -16.40
N LEU A 66 -23.09 -18.52 -17.09
CA LEU A 66 -22.03 -18.33 -18.08
C LEU A 66 -20.74 -17.79 -17.43
N PRO A 67 -19.57 -18.21 -17.89
CA PRO A 67 -18.30 -17.69 -17.36
C PRO A 67 -18.11 -16.22 -17.67
N SER A 68 -17.46 -15.49 -16.76
CA SER A 68 -17.07 -14.09 -16.92
C SER A 68 -15.54 -13.95 -16.83
N GLY A 69 -14.96 -13.19 -17.76
CA GLY A 69 -13.56 -12.74 -17.67
C GLY A 69 -13.41 -11.37 -16.99
N HIS A 70 -14.46 -10.88 -16.34
CA HIS A 70 -14.43 -9.58 -15.66
C HIS A 70 -13.57 -9.65 -14.40
N MET A 71 -12.67 -8.68 -14.25
CA MET A 71 -11.90 -8.48 -13.02
C MET A 71 -12.56 -7.44 -12.16
N VAL A 72 -12.71 -7.75 -10.90
CA VAL A 72 -13.22 -6.84 -9.86
C VAL A 72 -12.05 -6.05 -9.32
N ALA A 73 -12.21 -4.73 -9.24
CA ALA A 73 -11.24 -3.81 -8.66
C ALA A 73 -11.63 -3.45 -7.22
N LEU A 74 -10.68 -3.56 -6.31
CA LEU A 74 -10.81 -3.09 -4.93
C LEU A 74 -9.67 -2.11 -4.65
N ASP A 75 -10.03 -0.94 -4.14
CA ASP A 75 -9.10 0.19 -3.96
C ASP A 75 -8.75 0.41 -2.48
N ALA A 76 -7.52 0.83 -2.21
CA ALA A 76 -7.12 1.21 -0.86
C ALA A 76 -7.58 2.64 -0.54
N THR A 77 -8.04 2.86 0.67
CA THR A 77 -8.36 4.22 1.13
C THR A 77 -7.10 4.92 1.59
N CYS A 78 -6.50 5.75 0.72
CA CYS A 78 -5.29 6.51 1.01
C CYS A 78 -4.11 5.61 1.44
N SER A 79 -3.61 4.78 0.50
CA SER A 79 -2.55 3.78 0.74
C SER A 79 -1.32 4.32 1.47
N GLY A 80 -0.92 5.57 1.19
CA GLY A 80 0.19 6.23 1.87
C GLY A 80 -0.04 6.36 3.39
N ILE A 81 -1.22 6.82 3.82
CA ILE A 81 -1.56 6.91 5.25
C ILE A 81 -1.69 5.49 5.85
N GLN A 82 -2.27 4.53 5.12
CA GLN A 82 -2.36 3.14 5.60
C GLN A 82 -0.98 2.56 5.89
N ILE A 83 -0.04 2.67 4.93
CA ILE A 83 1.33 2.17 5.08
C ILE A 83 2.03 2.86 6.25
N MET A 84 2.00 4.19 6.29
CA MET A 84 2.64 4.95 7.38
C MET A 84 2.03 4.61 8.73
N SER A 85 0.71 4.48 8.83
CA SER A 85 0.04 4.08 10.08
C SER A 85 0.40 2.66 10.51
N ALA A 86 0.51 1.72 9.57
CA ALA A 86 0.93 0.35 9.87
C ALA A 86 2.36 0.32 10.42
N ILE A 87 3.34 0.91 9.72
CA ILE A 87 4.75 0.85 10.13
C ILE A 87 5.07 1.65 11.40
N THR A 88 4.29 2.69 11.71
CA THR A 88 4.42 3.47 12.96
C THR A 88 3.57 2.94 14.10
N GLY A 89 2.62 2.04 13.84
CA GLY A 89 1.67 1.57 14.85
C GLY A 89 0.57 2.57 15.18
N CYS A 90 0.26 3.55 14.31
CA CYS A 90 -0.69 4.63 14.58
C CYS A 90 -2.13 4.18 14.38
N ILE A 91 -2.88 4.01 15.48
CA ILE A 91 -4.31 3.62 15.45
C ILE A 91 -5.17 4.68 14.76
N LYS A 92 -4.95 5.97 15.02
CA LYS A 92 -5.76 7.05 14.45
C LYS A 92 -5.79 6.99 12.92
N GLY A 93 -4.63 7.00 12.28
CA GLY A 93 -4.53 6.90 10.83
C GLY A 93 -5.02 5.57 10.27
N ALA A 94 -4.81 4.47 11.00
CA ALA A 94 -5.34 3.15 10.64
C ALA A 94 -6.88 3.12 10.67
N THR A 95 -7.50 3.73 11.68
CA THR A 95 -8.97 3.88 11.77
C THR A 95 -9.50 4.74 10.63
N ALA A 96 -8.90 5.91 10.42
CA ALA A 96 -9.36 6.86 9.40
C ALA A 96 -9.29 6.31 7.96
N THR A 97 -8.48 5.27 7.73
CA THR A 97 -8.31 4.63 6.42
C THR A 97 -8.97 3.26 6.30
N GLY A 98 -9.80 2.84 7.26
CA GLY A 98 -10.48 1.54 7.25
C GLY A 98 -9.53 0.34 7.38
N LEU A 99 -8.29 0.57 7.85
CA LEU A 99 -7.31 -0.48 7.98
C LEU A 99 -7.59 -1.43 9.14
N ILE A 100 -8.33 -1.01 10.17
CA ILE A 100 -8.59 -1.80 11.39
C ILE A 100 -10.05 -2.04 11.72
N ASP A 101 -10.97 -1.15 11.42
CA ASP A 101 -12.36 -1.32 11.83
C ASP A 101 -13.10 -2.29 10.88
N PRO A 102 -13.74 -3.38 11.40
CA PRO A 102 -14.47 -4.32 10.56
C PRO A 102 -15.85 -3.83 10.11
N ASP A 103 -16.45 -2.85 10.78
CA ASP A 103 -17.84 -2.44 10.64
C ASP A 103 -17.99 -1.07 9.99
N VAL A 104 -16.90 -0.34 9.79
CA VAL A 104 -16.92 1.03 9.27
C VAL A 104 -16.15 1.13 7.95
N ARG A 105 -16.80 1.67 6.93
CA ARG A 105 -16.14 2.13 5.70
C ARG A 105 -15.58 3.52 5.93
N ALA A 106 -14.36 3.60 6.47
CA ALA A 106 -13.72 4.88 6.78
C ALA A 106 -13.27 5.64 5.53
N ASP A 107 -13.22 6.96 5.63
CA ASP A 107 -12.72 7.88 4.60
C ASP A 107 -11.92 9.00 5.26
N ALA A 108 -10.60 8.87 5.23
CA ALA A 108 -9.68 9.83 5.84
C ALA A 108 -9.91 11.28 5.35
N TYR A 109 -10.36 11.46 4.11
CA TYR A 109 -10.63 12.79 3.56
C TYR A 109 -11.87 13.42 4.20
N THR A 110 -12.93 12.64 4.39
CA THR A 110 -14.14 13.09 5.08
C THR A 110 -13.84 13.36 6.55
N THR A 111 -13.13 12.45 7.23
CA THR A 111 -12.75 12.67 8.63
C THR A 111 -11.90 13.94 8.81
N THR A 112 -10.93 14.18 7.93
CA THR A 112 -10.14 15.43 7.98
C THR A 112 -11.01 16.66 7.71
N GLN A 113 -11.96 16.59 6.77
CA GLN A 113 -12.92 17.66 6.51
C GLN A 113 -13.78 17.97 7.74
N GLU A 114 -14.29 16.96 8.40
CA GLU A 114 -15.12 17.09 9.60
C GLU A 114 -14.35 17.78 10.72
N VAL A 115 -13.12 17.34 11.00
CA VAL A 115 -12.23 17.95 12.00
C VAL A 115 -11.93 19.42 11.65
N MET A 116 -11.63 19.73 10.38
CA MET A 116 -11.42 21.11 9.94
C MET A 116 -12.65 21.98 10.19
N ASN A 117 -13.84 21.50 9.80
CA ASN A 117 -15.07 22.26 9.98
C ASN A 117 -15.44 22.42 11.45
N GLU A 118 -15.11 21.46 12.31
CA GLU A 118 -15.29 21.56 13.76
C GLU A 118 -14.36 22.62 14.36
N ILE A 119 -13.08 22.61 14.02
CA ILE A 119 -12.08 23.61 14.50
C ILE A 119 -12.50 25.03 14.09
N LEU A 120 -13.00 25.22 12.87
CA LEU A 120 -13.43 26.52 12.36
C LEU A 120 -14.82 26.96 12.84
N GLY A 121 -15.56 26.08 13.54
CA GLY A 121 -16.91 26.35 13.94
C GLY A 121 -17.93 26.38 12.78
N TYR A 122 -17.64 25.73 11.66
CA TYR A 122 -18.50 25.66 10.47
C TYR A 122 -19.45 24.45 10.50
N ALA A 123 -19.31 23.57 11.49
CA ALA A 123 -20.15 22.39 11.64
C ALA A 123 -21.64 22.78 11.74
N GLY A 124 -22.45 22.30 10.77
CA GLY A 124 -23.89 22.62 10.68
C GLY A 124 -24.26 23.83 9.84
N ASP A 125 -23.28 24.51 9.22
CA ASP A 125 -23.51 25.59 8.25
C ASP A 125 -22.99 25.20 6.86
N ASP A 126 -23.86 24.62 6.04
CA ASP A 126 -23.50 24.13 4.69
C ASP A 126 -22.91 25.21 3.76
N ALA A 127 -23.17 26.47 4.03
CA ALA A 127 -22.65 27.58 3.23
C ALA A 127 -21.16 27.90 3.52
N LEU A 128 -20.68 27.53 4.71
CA LEU A 128 -19.31 27.78 5.15
C LEU A 128 -18.44 26.53 5.09
N MET A 129 -19.03 25.34 5.03
CA MET A 129 -18.31 24.07 5.07
C MET A 129 -17.30 23.94 3.93
N ILE A 130 -16.09 23.51 4.30
CA ILE A 130 -15.02 23.20 3.34
C ILE A 130 -15.42 21.98 2.53
N ALA A 131 -15.23 22.03 1.22
CA ALA A 131 -15.57 20.91 0.33
C ALA A 131 -14.60 19.72 0.49
N ARG A 132 -15.15 18.51 0.60
CA ARG A 132 -14.35 17.27 0.69
C ARG A 132 -13.31 17.13 -0.44
N GLY A 133 -13.65 17.60 -1.66
CA GLY A 133 -12.74 17.54 -2.80
C GLY A 133 -11.48 18.40 -2.63
N GLU A 134 -11.58 19.53 -1.94
CA GLU A 134 -10.46 20.40 -1.60
C GLU A 134 -9.54 19.71 -0.56
N VAL A 135 -10.15 19.17 0.51
CA VAL A 135 -9.43 18.41 1.54
C VAL A 135 -8.74 17.19 0.94
N LYS A 136 -9.44 16.42 0.08
CA LYS A 136 -8.85 15.27 -0.62
C LYS A 136 -7.59 15.67 -1.40
N ARG A 137 -7.67 16.76 -2.18
CA ARG A 137 -6.55 17.25 -2.99
C ARG A 137 -5.35 17.65 -2.11
N ALA A 138 -5.59 18.27 -0.97
CA ALA A 138 -4.55 18.68 -0.04
C ALA A 138 -3.94 17.48 0.70
N VAL A 139 -4.75 16.56 1.25
CA VAL A 139 -4.29 15.36 1.96
C VAL A 139 -3.45 14.48 1.04
N MET A 140 -3.96 14.14 -0.17
CA MET A 140 -3.26 13.26 -1.12
C MET A 140 -1.85 13.74 -1.47
N THR A 141 -1.58 15.04 -1.39
CA THR A 141 -0.27 15.59 -1.74
C THR A 141 0.60 15.87 -0.51
N SER A 142 0.00 16.28 0.60
CA SER A 142 0.73 16.53 1.85
C SER A 142 1.35 15.26 2.42
N THR A 143 0.68 14.12 2.30
CA THR A 143 1.19 12.80 2.73
C THR A 143 2.46 12.35 2.00
N TYR A 144 2.82 13.03 0.92
CA TYR A 144 4.09 12.83 0.19
C TYR A 144 5.03 14.05 0.31
N GLY A 145 4.81 14.93 1.30
CA GLY A 145 5.67 16.06 1.62
C GLY A 145 5.43 17.31 0.77
N SER A 146 4.38 17.38 -0.04
CA SER A 146 4.04 18.60 -0.77
C SER A 146 3.45 19.67 0.16
N LYS A 147 4.08 20.83 0.24
CA LYS A 147 3.55 22.02 0.92
C LYS A 147 2.88 23.00 -0.06
N LYS A 148 3.14 22.83 -1.38
CA LYS A 148 2.61 23.75 -2.40
C LYS A 148 1.12 23.55 -2.62
N VAL A 149 0.67 22.31 -2.83
CA VAL A 149 -0.73 22.05 -3.17
C VAL A 149 -1.70 22.40 -2.04
N PRO A 150 -1.45 22.03 -0.76
CA PRO A 150 -2.27 22.54 0.34
C PRO A 150 -2.36 24.07 0.39
N LYS A 151 -1.24 24.77 0.16
CA LYS A 151 -1.21 26.22 0.06
C LYS A 151 -1.99 26.77 -1.14
N ASP A 152 -1.91 26.11 -2.30
CA ASP A 152 -2.70 26.50 -3.48
C ASP A 152 -4.21 26.28 -3.26
N VAL A 153 -4.62 25.33 -2.41
CA VAL A 153 -6.01 25.04 -2.07
C VAL A 153 -6.57 26.00 -1.03
N PHE A 154 -5.85 26.19 0.09
CA PHE A 154 -6.36 26.90 1.27
C PHE A 154 -5.78 28.32 1.43
N GLY A 155 -4.83 28.72 0.58
CA GLY A 155 -4.11 29.98 0.72
C GLY A 155 -3.07 29.94 1.83
N GLU A 156 -2.70 31.11 2.33
CA GLU A 156 -1.87 31.28 3.53
C GLU A 156 -2.75 31.76 4.70
N GLY A 157 -2.49 31.28 5.92
CA GLY A 157 -3.18 31.68 7.14
C GLY A 157 -4.07 30.61 7.73
N GLU A 158 -5.13 31.00 8.40
CA GLU A 158 -5.94 30.16 9.29
C GLU A 158 -6.44 28.84 8.66
N LEU A 159 -6.91 28.88 7.42
CA LEU A 159 -7.41 27.67 6.75
C LEU A 159 -6.30 26.64 6.50
N LEU A 160 -5.10 27.09 6.12
CA LEU A 160 -3.96 26.20 5.90
C LEU A 160 -3.45 25.63 7.23
N ASP A 161 -3.40 26.46 8.28
CA ASP A 161 -2.98 26.03 9.61
C ASP A 161 -3.98 25.01 10.17
N THR A 162 -5.28 25.26 10.02
CA THR A 162 -6.35 24.34 10.41
C THR A 162 -6.28 23.01 9.63
N PHE A 163 -5.97 23.07 8.34
CA PHE A 163 -5.77 21.87 7.55
C PHE A 163 -4.65 20.99 8.11
N TYR A 164 -3.49 21.55 8.41
CA TYR A 164 -2.38 20.77 8.98
C TYR A 164 -2.73 20.24 10.37
N GLN A 165 -3.37 21.03 11.20
CA GLN A 165 -3.83 20.60 12.52
C GLN A 165 -4.80 19.42 12.40
N ALA A 166 -5.80 19.51 11.55
CA ALA A 166 -6.78 18.45 11.34
C ALA A 166 -6.15 17.17 10.75
N ALA A 167 -5.25 17.32 9.78
CA ALA A 167 -4.56 16.20 9.15
C ALA A 167 -3.65 15.45 10.13
N GLU A 168 -2.94 16.18 11.00
CA GLU A 168 -2.13 15.62 12.08
C GLU A 168 -2.99 14.94 13.15
N GLU A 169 -4.14 15.51 13.51
CA GLU A 169 -5.07 14.90 14.46
C GLU A 169 -5.62 13.57 13.94
N VAL A 170 -5.95 13.48 12.64
CA VAL A 170 -6.50 12.29 11.99
C VAL A 170 -5.44 11.22 11.75
N ALA A 171 -4.19 11.59 11.44
CA ALA A 171 -3.13 10.66 11.07
C ALA A 171 -1.76 11.05 11.66
N GLU A 172 -1.72 11.27 12.96
CA GLU A 172 -0.56 11.71 13.75
C GLU A 172 0.74 10.95 13.39
N GLY A 173 0.70 9.62 13.38
CA GLY A 173 1.88 8.82 13.05
C GLY A 173 2.38 9.00 11.61
N ALA A 174 1.49 9.29 10.68
CA ALA A 174 1.87 9.57 9.29
C ALA A 174 2.58 10.93 9.17
N PHE A 175 2.06 11.97 9.81
CA PHE A 175 2.65 13.32 9.74
C PHE A 175 3.95 13.42 10.52
N ASN A 176 4.07 12.78 11.68
CA ASN A 176 5.34 12.71 12.41
C ASN A 176 6.41 11.97 11.60
N LEU A 177 6.05 10.85 10.97
CA LEU A 177 6.97 10.13 10.09
C LEU A 177 7.40 10.97 8.88
N LEU A 178 6.53 11.82 8.32
CA LEU A 178 6.91 12.72 7.24
C LEU A 178 8.03 13.67 7.66
N ASP A 179 7.94 14.26 8.85
CA ASP A 179 8.95 15.16 9.37
C ASP A 179 10.29 14.42 9.61
N ASP A 180 10.24 13.24 10.21
CA ASP A 180 11.43 12.39 10.40
C ASP A 180 12.09 12.00 9.06
N LEU A 181 11.29 11.67 8.05
CA LEU A 181 11.81 11.36 6.70
C LEU A 181 12.40 12.60 6.01
N MET A 182 11.91 13.80 6.27
CA MET A 182 12.52 15.03 5.76
C MET A 182 13.92 15.25 6.35
N GLU A 183 14.16 14.85 7.60
CA GLU A 183 15.46 14.93 8.25
C GLU A 183 16.50 13.95 7.68
N THR A 184 16.07 12.92 6.96
CA THR A 184 17.00 11.98 6.30
C THR A 184 17.75 12.57 5.11
N TRP A 185 17.48 13.83 4.73
CA TRP A 185 18.14 14.45 3.59
C TRP A 185 19.63 14.69 3.83
N LYS A 186 20.49 14.00 3.08
CA LYS A 186 21.94 14.21 3.11
C LYS A 186 22.30 15.42 2.22
N PRO A 187 22.77 16.55 2.78
CA PRO A 187 23.13 17.73 2.00
C PRO A 187 24.20 17.41 0.95
N PHE A 188 23.99 17.89 -0.27
CA PHE A 188 24.86 17.73 -1.43
C PHE A 188 25.14 16.31 -1.89
N ALA A 189 24.42 15.30 -1.36
CA ALA A 189 24.46 13.95 -1.91
C ALA A 189 23.92 13.93 -3.35
N LEU A 190 24.49 13.11 -4.22
CA LEU A 190 24.03 12.93 -5.60
C LEU A 190 22.93 11.87 -5.69
N VAL A 191 22.88 10.97 -4.71
CA VAL A 191 21.93 9.85 -4.61
C VAL A 191 21.55 9.65 -3.16
N HIS A 192 20.27 9.35 -2.90
CA HIS A 192 19.81 8.76 -1.66
C HIS A 192 19.44 7.31 -1.95
N GLU A 193 19.81 6.40 -1.06
CA GLU A 193 19.57 4.96 -1.27
C GLU A 193 19.18 4.25 0.01
N TRP A 194 18.36 3.20 -0.13
CA TRP A 194 17.98 2.29 0.95
C TRP A 194 17.63 0.92 0.38
N VAL A 195 17.48 -0.06 1.26
CA VAL A 195 17.16 -1.44 0.87
C VAL A 195 15.80 -1.84 1.45
N LEU A 196 15.03 -2.62 0.71
CA LEU A 196 13.74 -3.18 1.12
C LEU A 196 13.86 -4.64 1.55
N PRO A 197 12.88 -5.21 2.27
CA PRO A 197 12.97 -6.57 2.82
C PRO A 197 13.16 -7.68 1.79
N ASP A 198 12.76 -7.47 0.55
CA ASP A 198 13.00 -8.40 -0.56
C ASP A 198 14.38 -8.26 -1.24
N GLY A 199 15.24 -7.40 -0.69
CA GLY A 199 16.57 -7.12 -1.22
C GLY A 199 16.59 -6.11 -2.37
N HIS A 200 15.45 -5.48 -2.67
CA HIS A 200 15.40 -4.42 -3.69
C HIS A 200 16.13 -3.16 -3.20
N GLU A 201 17.15 -2.74 -3.94
CA GLU A 201 17.87 -1.49 -3.70
C GLU A 201 17.13 -0.33 -4.36
N VAL A 202 16.69 0.63 -3.57
CA VAL A 202 16.08 1.87 -4.06
C VAL A 202 17.16 2.93 -4.20
N LYS A 203 17.26 3.57 -5.37
CA LYS A 203 18.26 4.61 -5.67
C LYS A 203 17.58 5.82 -6.27
N VAL A 204 17.56 6.92 -5.52
CA VAL A 204 16.93 8.18 -5.89
C VAL A 204 18.00 9.21 -6.20
N LYS A 205 18.17 9.52 -7.48
CA LYS A 205 19.10 10.57 -7.92
C LYS A 205 18.56 11.94 -7.55
N VAL A 206 19.44 12.79 -7.00
CA VAL A 206 19.12 14.20 -6.75
C VAL A 206 19.22 14.96 -8.07
N MET A 207 18.08 15.42 -8.59
CA MET A 207 18.01 16.12 -9.87
C MET A 207 17.78 17.62 -9.65
N ASP A 208 18.46 18.42 -10.45
CA ASP A 208 18.26 19.85 -10.52
C ASP A 208 17.93 20.30 -11.93
N THR A 209 17.11 21.33 -12.06
CA THR A 209 16.75 21.92 -13.33
C THR A 209 17.73 23.02 -13.68
N VAL A 210 18.38 22.87 -14.82
CA VAL A 210 19.31 23.87 -15.34
C VAL A 210 18.71 24.48 -16.61
N GLU A 211 18.72 25.80 -16.65
CA GLU A 211 18.34 26.56 -17.82
C GLU A 211 19.61 27.09 -18.51
N LYS A 212 19.73 26.78 -19.78
CA LYS A 212 20.83 27.27 -20.61
C LYS A 212 20.25 28.09 -21.77
N ARG A 213 20.62 29.37 -21.80
CA ARG A 213 20.30 30.24 -22.92
C ARG A 213 21.23 29.88 -24.08
N LEU A 214 20.64 29.57 -25.21
CA LEU A 214 21.35 29.24 -26.47
C LEU A 214 21.01 30.32 -27.47
N GLU A 215 22.03 30.78 -28.23
CA GLU A 215 21.90 31.67 -29.36
C GLU A 215 22.27 30.86 -30.60
N ILE A 216 21.42 30.93 -31.63
CA ILE A 216 21.63 30.22 -32.89
C ILE A 216 21.90 31.28 -33.96
N ASP A 217 23.16 31.45 -34.29
CA ASP A 217 23.63 32.49 -35.22
C ASP A 217 23.07 32.31 -36.63
N GLU A 218 22.92 31.06 -37.08
CA GLU A 218 22.37 30.71 -38.40
C GLU A 218 20.90 31.08 -38.57
N LEU A 219 20.19 31.33 -37.46
CA LEU A 219 18.80 31.78 -37.45
C LEU A 219 18.66 33.27 -37.10
N GLY A 220 19.71 34.06 -37.40
CA GLY A 220 19.70 35.52 -37.15
C GLY A 220 19.74 35.85 -35.66
N HIS A 221 20.61 35.18 -34.91
CA HIS A 221 20.78 35.33 -33.48
C HIS A 221 19.52 34.99 -32.67
N TYR A 222 18.74 34.00 -33.15
CA TYR A 222 17.56 33.53 -32.41
C TYR A 222 17.94 32.96 -31.07
N GLN A 223 17.34 33.47 -30.01
CA GLN A 223 17.59 33.05 -28.63
C GLN A 223 16.52 32.07 -28.17
N MET A 224 16.93 30.92 -27.65
CA MET A 224 16.07 29.94 -26.99
C MET A 224 16.62 29.54 -25.64
N THR A 225 15.75 29.20 -24.72
CA THR A 225 16.15 28.62 -23.42
C THR A 225 15.95 27.12 -23.44
N ALA A 226 17.04 26.38 -23.34
CA ALA A 226 17.00 24.94 -23.14
C ALA A 226 16.89 24.64 -21.65
N VAL A 227 15.87 23.86 -21.27
CA VAL A 227 15.64 23.42 -19.89
C VAL A 227 15.92 21.93 -19.81
N TYR A 228 16.81 21.49 -18.93
CA TYR A 228 17.16 20.10 -18.76
C TYR A 228 17.50 19.76 -17.31
N GLN A 229 17.42 18.47 -16.99
CA GLN A 229 17.69 17.94 -15.64
C GLN A 229 19.13 17.46 -15.56
N VAL A 230 19.82 17.85 -14.49
CA VAL A 230 21.19 17.36 -14.17
C VAL A 230 21.19 16.69 -12.80
N ASN A 231 22.00 15.64 -12.64
CA ASN A 231 22.22 15.06 -11.32
C ASN A 231 23.21 15.95 -10.54
N GLN A 232 22.66 16.73 -9.61
CA GLN A 232 23.40 17.69 -8.82
C GLN A 232 22.90 17.72 -7.39
N GLY A 233 23.82 17.66 -6.43
CA GLY A 233 23.49 17.71 -5.01
C GLY A 233 22.89 19.04 -4.58
N LYS A 234 21.85 18.99 -3.74
CA LYS A 234 21.17 20.14 -3.15
C LYS A 234 21.34 20.19 -1.64
N LYS A 235 21.39 21.40 -1.10
CA LYS A 235 21.51 21.60 0.37
C LYS A 235 20.28 21.05 1.10
N LYS A 236 19.08 21.19 0.51
CA LYS A 236 17.80 20.73 1.06
C LYS A 236 16.96 20.09 -0.03
N GLY A 237 16.14 19.12 0.34
CA GLY A 237 15.15 18.48 -0.54
C GLY A 237 14.13 17.69 0.27
N VAL A 238 13.04 17.34 -0.36
CA VAL A 238 11.90 16.63 0.25
C VAL A 238 11.59 15.31 -0.45
N SER A 239 12.36 14.95 -1.49
CA SER A 239 12.02 13.80 -2.33
C SER A 239 12.14 12.46 -1.61
N ASN A 240 12.92 12.35 -0.51
CA ASN A 240 13.04 11.12 0.26
C ASN A 240 11.68 10.67 0.81
N VAL A 241 10.87 11.59 1.31
CA VAL A 241 9.53 11.31 1.85
C VAL A 241 8.70 10.52 0.83
N ALA A 242 8.42 11.12 -0.32
CA ALA A 242 7.61 10.50 -1.34
C ALA A 242 8.21 9.17 -1.83
N ASN A 243 9.52 9.12 -2.04
CA ASN A 243 10.17 7.93 -2.58
C ASN A 243 10.24 6.78 -1.58
N VAL A 244 10.39 7.03 -0.28
CA VAL A 244 10.31 5.98 0.74
C VAL A 244 8.92 5.37 0.76
N ILE A 245 7.86 6.19 0.83
CA ILE A 245 6.48 5.69 0.86
C ILE A 245 6.12 4.96 -0.43
N HIS A 246 6.45 5.50 -1.61
CA HIS A 246 6.25 4.82 -2.88
C HIS A 246 7.02 3.51 -3.00
N SER A 247 8.23 3.43 -2.41
CA SER A 247 9.00 2.19 -2.42
C SER A 247 8.37 1.09 -1.55
N LEU A 248 7.73 1.47 -0.44
CA LEU A 248 6.98 0.57 0.42
C LEU A 248 5.67 0.11 -0.26
N ASP A 249 4.98 1.02 -0.94
CA ASP A 249 3.81 0.68 -1.75
C ASP A 249 4.17 -0.31 -2.88
N ALA A 250 5.29 -0.07 -3.58
CA ALA A 250 5.81 -1.00 -4.57
C ALA A 250 6.27 -2.34 -3.96
N TYR A 251 6.76 -2.35 -2.73
CA TYR A 251 7.07 -3.58 -2.01
C TYR A 251 5.80 -4.37 -1.65
N LEU A 252 4.77 -3.69 -1.15
CA LEU A 252 3.44 -4.27 -0.91
C LEU A 252 2.90 -4.93 -2.19
N LEU A 253 2.94 -4.23 -3.32
CA LEU A 253 2.54 -4.76 -4.62
C LEU A 253 3.31 -6.03 -5.00
N ARG A 254 4.63 -6.03 -4.86
CA ARG A 254 5.46 -7.21 -5.13
C ARG A 254 5.12 -8.38 -4.22
N CYS A 255 4.84 -8.12 -2.94
CA CYS A 255 4.37 -9.15 -2.00
C CYS A 255 2.99 -9.70 -2.41
N MET A 256 2.06 -8.84 -2.81
CA MET A 256 0.74 -9.25 -3.32
C MET A 256 0.87 -10.17 -4.53
N ILE A 257 1.68 -9.78 -5.53
CA ILE A 257 1.92 -10.60 -6.73
C ILE A 257 2.51 -11.96 -6.34
N ARG A 258 3.55 -11.99 -5.51
CA ARG A 258 4.23 -13.24 -5.09
C ARG A 258 3.33 -14.16 -4.26
N ARG A 259 2.36 -13.60 -3.51
CA ARG A 259 1.44 -14.40 -2.68
C ARG A 259 0.16 -14.81 -3.42
N CYS A 260 -0.30 -14.03 -4.38
CA CYS A 260 -1.48 -14.38 -5.18
C CYS A 260 -1.13 -15.27 -6.38
N ASN A 261 -0.04 -14.96 -7.11
CA ASN A 261 0.37 -15.65 -8.32
C ASN A 261 1.68 -16.43 -8.12
N TYR A 262 1.73 -17.27 -7.11
CA TYR A 262 2.91 -18.07 -6.77
C TYR A 262 3.06 -19.31 -7.69
N ASP A 263 4.31 -19.79 -7.85
CA ASP A 263 4.56 -21.09 -8.50
C ASP A 263 4.23 -22.24 -7.54
N ALA A 264 3.10 -22.90 -7.78
CA ALA A 264 2.60 -23.99 -6.93
C ALA A 264 3.59 -25.17 -6.84
N ARG A 265 4.33 -25.48 -7.91
CA ARG A 265 5.32 -26.57 -7.91
C ARG A 265 6.54 -26.21 -7.06
N LEU A 266 7.01 -24.97 -7.18
CA LEU A 266 8.12 -24.48 -6.37
C LEU A 266 7.74 -24.45 -4.90
N VAL A 267 6.58 -23.88 -4.55
CA VAL A 267 6.07 -23.80 -3.16
C VAL A 267 5.95 -25.19 -2.55
N GLN A 268 5.36 -26.17 -3.28
CA GLN A 268 5.25 -27.54 -2.80
C GLN A 268 6.62 -28.18 -2.55
N ARG A 269 7.53 -28.10 -3.53
CA ARG A 269 8.88 -28.64 -3.40
C ARG A 269 9.63 -28.08 -2.20
N VAL A 270 9.55 -26.76 -1.99
CA VAL A 270 10.23 -26.09 -0.87
C VAL A 270 9.59 -26.48 0.46
N SER A 271 8.27 -26.55 0.54
CA SER A 271 7.54 -27.01 1.74
C SER A 271 7.92 -28.43 2.12
N ASP A 272 7.98 -29.34 1.13
CA ASP A 272 8.43 -30.74 1.35
C ASP A 272 9.88 -30.79 1.84
N THR A 273 10.76 -29.98 1.25
CA THR A 273 12.18 -29.89 1.63
C THR A 273 12.34 -29.40 3.08
N ILE A 274 11.60 -28.33 3.45
CA ILE A 274 11.60 -27.81 4.82
C ILE A 274 11.03 -28.83 5.81
N THR A 275 9.92 -29.46 5.47
CA THR A 275 9.27 -30.46 6.31
C THR A 275 10.20 -31.65 6.56
N ALA A 276 10.85 -32.17 5.53
CA ALA A 276 11.82 -33.26 5.65
C ALA A 276 12.99 -32.87 6.56
N GLU A 277 13.51 -31.65 6.43
CA GLU A 277 14.62 -31.16 7.28
C GLU A 277 14.18 -30.96 8.74
N LEU A 278 13.01 -30.39 8.99
CA LEU A 278 12.48 -30.25 10.34
C LEU A 278 12.22 -31.60 11.03
N LEU A 279 11.74 -32.60 10.29
CA LEU A 279 11.60 -33.98 10.77
C LEU A 279 12.97 -34.62 11.08
N ARG A 280 13.98 -34.40 10.21
CA ARG A 280 15.35 -34.90 10.44
C ARG A 280 15.95 -34.34 11.72
N ARG A 281 15.74 -33.05 12.00
CA ARG A 281 16.27 -32.38 13.22
C ARG A 281 15.58 -32.84 14.49
N GLY A 282 14.30 -33.19 14.44
CA GLY A 282 13.52 -33.52 15.61
C GLY A 282 13.28 -32.31 16.53
N ILE A 283 13.50 -32.47 17.84
CA ILE A 283 13.30 -31.42 18.84
C ILE A 283 14.56 -30.53 18.99
N GLU A 284 15.73 -31.08 18.74
CA GLU A 284 17.01 -30.37 18.89
C GLU A 284 17.39 -29.64 17.60
N ASP A 285 17.77 -28.35 17.75
CA ASP A 285 18.44 -27.62 16.66
C ASP A 285 19.86 -28.17 16.52
N THR A 286 20.07 -28.95 15.48
CA THR A 286 21.40 -29.48 15.16
C THR A 286 22.33 -28.36 14.65
N THR A 287 23.63 -28.60 14.69
CA THR A 287 24.64 -27.68 14.14
C THR A 287 24.28 -27.31 12.71
N LEU A 288 24.11 -26.02 12.48
CA LEU A 288 23.81 -25.48 11.16
C LEU A 288 25.05 -25.51 10.26
N THR A 289 24.83 -25.77 8.99
CA THR A 289 25.87 -25.60 7.96
C THR A 289 26.09 -24.12 7.67
N GLU A 290 27.16 -23.77 6.99
CA GLU A 290 27.40 -22.39 6.54
C GLU A 290 26.36 -21.98 5.49
N MET A 291 25.81 -20.77 5.62
CA MET A 291 24.87 -20.21 4.65
C MET A 291 25.60 -19.78 3.39
N ASN A 292 25.07 -20.15 2.22
CA ASN A 292 25.52 -19.51 0.99
C ASN A 292 25.11 -18.02 0.95
N GLU A 293 25.79 -17.24 0.13
CA GLU A 293 25.64 -15.78 0.07
C GLU A 293 24.18 -15.32 -0.09
N LYS A 294 23.39 -15.96 -0.98
CA LYS A 294 22.00 -15.57 -1.24
C LYS A 294 21.08 -15.87 -0.07
N VAL A 295 21.22 -17.05 0.53
CA VAL A 295 20.46 -17.43 1.73
C VAL A 295 20.82 -16.53 2.90
N ALA A 296 22.12 -16.27 3.12
CA ALA A 296 22.60 -15.37 4.15
C ALA A 296 22.05 -13.94 3.97
N HIS A 297 22.02 -13.44 2.74
CA HIS A 297 21.47 -12.13 2.43
C HIS A 297 19.99 -12.01 2.83
N HIS A 298 19.12 -12.90 2.33
CA HIS A 298 17.70 -12.84 2.62
C HIS A 298 17.36 -13.17 4.08
N TYR A 299 18.11 -14.09 4.70
CA TYR A 299 17.95 -14.35 6.13
C TYR A 299 18.33 -13.13 6.98
N LYS A 300 19.43 -12.42 6.63
CA LYS A 300 19.83 -11.18 7.29
C LYS A 300 18.75 -10.09 7.17
N LEU A 301 18.13 -9.94 5.98
CA LEU A 301 17.03 -9.00 5.78
C LEU A 301 15.87 -9.33 6.69
N TYR A 302 15.48 -10.62 6.77
CA TYR A 302 14.43 -11.06 7.71
C TYR A 302 14.76 -10.71 9.17
N VAL A 303 15.99 -11.00 9.62
CA VAL A 303 16.43 -10.70 11.00
C VAL A 303 16.38 -9.20 11.30
N GLN A 304 16.70 -8.37 10.31
CA GLN A 304 16.75 -6.91 10.46
C GLN A 304 15.39 -6.23 10.32
N THR A 305 14.43 -6.86 9.64
CA THR A 305 13.13 -6.23 9.33
C THR A 305 11.95 -6.93 9.97
N ASN A 306 12.14 -8.15 10.47
CA ASN A 306 11.07 -9.08 10.86
C ASN A 306 10.03 -9.35 9.74
N MET A 307 10.37 -9.03 8.47
CA MET A 307 9.52 -9.28 7.31
C MET A 307 9.93 -10.59 6.63
N LEU A 308 9.01 -11.56 6.64
CA LEU A 308 9.23 -12.85 5.98
C LEU A 308 8.84 -12.76 4.50
N ASP A 309 9.83 -12.63 3.63
CA ASP A 309 9.56 -12.54 2.20
C ASP A 309 9.66 -13.89 1.48
N THR A 310 8.73 -14.14 0.56
CA THR A 310 8.68 -15.36 -0.26
C THR A 310 9.84 -15.46 -1.27
N VAL A 311 10.63 -14.42 -1.48
CA VAL A 311 11.84 -14.48 -2.33
C VAL A 311 12.81 -15.56 -1.85
N MET A 312 12.87 -15.81 -0.54
CA MET A 312 13.71 -16.88 0.03
C MET A 312 13.47 -18.25 -0.61
N ILE A 313 12.24 -18.58 -1.03
CA ILE A 313 11.93 -19.91 -1.61
C ILE A 313 12.72 -20.25 -2.88
N TYR A 314 13.17 -19.24 -3.62
CA TYR A 314 14.00 -19.44 -4.81
C TYR A 314 15.43 -19.88 -4.49
N HIS A 315 15.84 -19.76 -3.21
CA HIS A 315 17.19 -20.07 -2.74
C HIS A 315 17.25 -21.30 -1.83
N ILE A 316 16.09 -21.93 -1.53
CA ILE A 316 16.00 -23.14 -0.69
C ILE A 316 16.09 -24.39 -1.56
N ASN A 317 17.03 -25.24 -1.18
CA ASN A 317 17.22 -26.59 -1.70
C ASN A 317 17.67 -27.53 -0.55
N HIS A 318 17.96 -28.81 -0.84
CA HIS A 318 18.34 -29.82 0.14
C HIS A 318 19.62 -29.48 0.95
N GLU A 319 20.52 -28.67 0.40
CA GLU A 319 21.74 -28.24 1.07
C GLU A 319 21.48 -26.97 1.88
N SER A 320 20.93 -25.93 1.25
CA SER A 320 20.76 -24.63 1.88
C SER A 320 19.74 -24.62 3.03
N VAL A 321 18.75 -25.51 3.01
CA VAL A 321 17.77 -25.64 4.09
C VAL A 321 18.44 -26.00 5.42
N GLN A 322 19.57 -26.72 5.39
CA GLN A 322 20.31 -27.15 6.59
C GLN A 322 21.02 -25.98 7.29
N SER A 323 21.25 -24.88 6.61
CA SER A 323 21.92 -23.70 7.15
C SER A 323 20.96 -22.73 7.88
N LEU A 324 19.65 -22.89 7.75
CA LEU A 324 18.65 -21.99 8.32
C LEU A 324 18.16 -22.49 9.68
N PRO A 325 17.95 -21.60 10.68
CA PRO A 325 17.42 -21.99 11.99
C PRO A 325 16.01 -22.59 11.91
N SER A 326 15.69 -23.54 12.78
CA SER A 326 14.41 -24.23 12.78
C SER A 326 13.21 -23.31 13.01
N TYR A 327 13.36 -22.26 13.83
CA TYR A 327 12.29 -21.28 14.04
C TYR A 327 11.93 -20.54 12.73
N TYR A 328 12.94 -20.18 11.93
CA TYR A 328 12.74 -19.52 10.65
C TYR A 328 12.08 -20.47 9.65
N LEU A 329 12.57 -21.72 9.56
CA LEU A 329 11.97 -22.74 8.70
C LEU A 329 10.50 -23.01 9.05
N ARG A 330 10.15 -23.07 10.34
CA ARG A 330 8.75 -23.19 10.77
C ARG A 330 7.89 -22.01 10.34
N LYS A 331 8.37 -20.78 10.52
CA LYS A 331 7.66 -19.58 10.05
C LYS A 331 7.45 -19.59 8.54
N LEU A 332 8.50 -19.91 7.78
CA LEU A 332 8.42 -19.98 6.33
C LEU A 332 7.46 -21.10 5.90
N ASN A 333 7.53 -22.28 6.48
CA ASN A 333 6.64 -23.40 6.16
C ASN A 333 5.17 -23.06 6.47
N ASN A 334 4.90 -22.34 7.55
CA ASN A 334 3.54 -21.86 7.86
C ASN A 334 3.04 -20.87 6.80
N LEU A 335 3.90 -19.98 6.30
CA LEU A 335 3.53 -19.09 5.18
C LEU A 335 3.23 -19.89 3.92
N LEU A 336 4.07 -20.90 3.57
CA LEU A 336 3.86 -21.74 2.41
C LEU A 336 2.57 -22.58 2.53
N ALA A 337 2.25 -23.08 3.72
CA ALA A 337 0.99 -23.81 3.97
C ALA A 337 -0.22 -22.89 3.70
N ARG A 338 -0.19 -21.65 4.16
CA ARG A 338 -1.26 -20.66 3.88
C ARG A 338 -1.38 -20.30 2.41
N LEU A 339 -0.27 -20.28 1.66
CA LEU A 339 -0.30 -20.11 0.21
C LEU A 339 -1.04 -21.26 -0.46
N GLN A 340 -0.77 -22.49 -0.03
CA GLN A 340 -1.32 -23.72 -0.62
C GLN A 340 -2.80 -24.00 -0.32
N GLU A 341 -3.42 -23.25 0.62
CA GLU A 341 -4.87 -23.35 0.87
C GLU A 341 -5.71 -23.02 -0.38
N TYR A 342 -5.17 -22.23 -1.30
CA TYR A 342 -5.85 -21.80 -2.52
C TYR A 342 -4.94 -21.98 -3.74
N LYS A 343 -5.53 -22.14 -4.90
CA LYS A 343 -4.77 -22.14 -6.16
C LYS A 343 -4.22 -20.74 -6.44
N PRO A 344 -3.02 -20.63 -7.03
CA PRO A 344 -2.52 -19.34 -7.47
C PRO A 344 -3.45 -18.73 -8.53
N PHE A 345 -3.58 -17.42 -8.50
CA PHE A 345 -4.41 -16.65 -9.42
C PHE A 345 -3.71 -15.35 -9.83
N GLN A 346 -4.04 -14.87 -11.01
CA GLN A 346 -3.51 -13.63 -11.53
C GLN A 346 -4.11 -12.45 -10.81
N ILE A 347 -3.26 -11.47 -10.48
CA ILE A 347 -3.62 -10.18 -9.93
C ILE A 347 -3.06 -9.09 -10.85
N GLU A 348 -3.82 -8.04 -11.04
CA GLU A 348 -3.43 -6.82 -11.74
C GLU A 348 -3.49 -5.65 -10.76
N SER A 349 -2.78 -4.58 -11.02
CA SER A 349 -2.87 -3.36 -10.22
C SER A 349 -2.87 -2.11 -11.08
N ILE A 350 -3.61 -1.12 -10.64
CA ILE A 350 -3.56 0.25 -11.15
C ILE A 350 -3.38 1.12 -9.92
N HIS A 351 -2.16 1.63 -9.71
CA HIS A 351 -1.78 2.33 -8.48
C HIS A 351 -2.03 1.45 -7.24
N ASP A 352 -2.87 1.88 -6.31
CA ASP A 352 -3.28 1.22 -5.08
C ASP A 352 -4.59 0.40 -5.20
N ALA A 353 -5.17 0.35 -6.39
CA ALA A 353 -6.27 -0.56 -6.72
C ALA A 353 -5.74 -1.92 -7.18
N PHE A 354 -6.22 -2.99 -6.56
CA PHE A 354 -5.90 -4.37 -6.91
C PHE A 354 -7.09 -5.04 -7.58
N MET A 355 -6.81 -5.80 -8.64
CA MET A 355 -7.84 -6.46 -9.44
C MET A 355 -7.58 -7.95 -9.59
N CYS A 356 -8.63 -8.74 -9.45
CA CYS A 356 -8.61 -10.17 -9.78
C CYS A 356 -10.02 -10.64 -10.20
N HIS A 357 -10.12 -11.89 -10.67
CA HIS A 357 -11.43 -12.49 -10.89
C HIS A 357 -12.20 -12.59 -9.57
N ALA A 358 -13.51 -12.37 -9.64
CA ALA A 358 -14.41 -12.25 -8.50
C ALA A 358 -14.27 -13.35 -7.44
N ASP A 359 -14.07 -14.61 -7.87
CA ASP A 359 -13.91 -15.76 -6.96
C ASP A 359 -12.62 -15.70 -6.10
N ASN A 360 -11.66 -14.86 -6.47
CA ASN A 360 -10.38 -14.71 -5.78
C ASN A 360 -10.32 -13.48 -4.86
N CYS A 361 -11.36 -12.63 -4.85
CA CYS A 361 -11.33 -11.36 -4.10
C CYS A 361 -11.19 -11.57 -2.59
N ASN A 362 -11.79 -12.59 -2.01
CA ASN A 362 -11.59 -12.92 -0.60
C ASN A 362 -10.11 -13.16 -0.30
N ARG A 363 -9.42 -13.91 -1.17
CA ARG A 363 -8.01 -14.23 -0.97
C ARG A 363 -7.10 -13.04 -1.24
N MET A 364 -7.44 -12.19 -2.21
CA MET A 364 -6.74 -10.93 -2.47
C MET A 364 -6.83 -9.99 -1.25
N ARG A 365 -8.03 -9.79 -0.68
CA ARG A 365 -8.25 -9.00 0.55
C ARG A 365 -7.50 -9.59 1.75
N TYR A 366 -7.50 -10.91 1.88
CA TYR A 366 -6.76 -11.60 2.93
C TYR A 366 -5.26 -11.28 2.87
N TRP A 367 -4.62 -11.43 1.70
CA TRP A 367 -3.19 -11.17 1.58
C TRP A 367 -2.83 -9.70 1.75
N TYR A 368 -3.66 -8.78 1.28
CA TYR A 368 -3.44 -7.36 1.51
C TYR A 368 -3.35 -7.06 3.02
N LYS A 369 -4.31 -7.53 3.79
CA LYS A 369 -4.34 -7.34 5.24
C LYS A 369 -3.19 -8.03 5.97
N GLU A 370 -2.85 -9.24 5.57
CA GLU A 370 -1.70 -9.96 6.16
C GLU A 370 -0.40 -9.20 5.95
N ILE A 371 -0.16 -8.67 4.76
CA ILE A 371 1.05 -7.88 4.49
C ILE A 371 1.05 -6.58 5.29
N MET A 372 -0.10 -5.89 5.38
CA MET A 372 -0.23 -4.68 6.20
C MET A 372 -0.05 -4.97 7.71
N ALA A 373 -0.54 -6.11 8.19
CA ALA A 373 -0.30 -6.56 9.56
C ALA A 373 1.19 -6.90 9.80
N GLU A 374 1.84 -7.54 8.84
CA GLU A 374 3.29 -7.78 8.89
C GLU A 374 4.08 -6.46 8.90
N PHE A 375 3.64 -5.42 8.17
CA PHE A 375 4.23 -4.07 8.28
C PHE A 375 4.10 -3.52 9.71
N ALA A 376 2.93 -3.68 10.34
CA ALA A 376 2.72 -3.23 11.71
C ALA A 376 3.59 -3.99 12.74
N GLU A 377 3.91 -5.25 12.48
CA GLU A 377 4.75 -6.10 13.33
C GLU A 377 6.26 -6.02 13.00
N SER A 378 6.63 -5.31 11.92
CA SER A 378 7.99 -5.25 11.39
C SER A 378 8.85 -4.17 12.05
N THR A 379 10.15 -4.26 11.85
CA THR A 379 11.16 -3.22 12.11
C THR A 379 11.70 -2.63 10.80
N ILE A 380 10.83 -2.56 9.78
CA ILE A 380 11.21 -2.10 8.44
C ILE A 380 11.64 -0.63 8.45
N LEU A 381 11.03 0.18 9.31
CA LEU A 381 11.30 1.61 9.37
C LEU A 381 12.70 1.87 9.92
N GLU A 382 13.08 1.21 11.03
CA GLU A 382 14.42 1.28 11.59
C GLU A 382 15.48 0.80 10.58
N PHE A 383 15.14 -0.24 9.81
CA PHE A 383 16.03 -0.76 8.78
C PHE A 383 16.22 0.24 7.62
N ILE A 384 15.17 0.91 7.17
CA ILE A 384 15.25 1.95 6.14
C ILE A 384 16.12 3.10 6.65
N PHE A 385 15.85 3.64 7.84
CA PHE A 385 16.67 4.71 8.43
C PHE A 385 18.14 4.29 8.54
N LYS A 386 18.40 3.07 9.03
CA LYS A 386 19.76 2.53 9.14
C LYS A 386 20.47 2.49 7.79
N THR A 387 19.79 2.03 6.73
CA THR A 387 20.42 1.94 5.39
C THR A 387 20.56 3.30 4.72
N MET A 388 19.69 4.27 5.07
CA MET A 388 19.78 5.63 4.57
C MET A 388 20.87 6.45 5.27
N LEU A 389 21.01 6.32 6.59
CA LEU A 389 21.82 7.22 7.42
C LEU A 389 23.15 6.58 7.86
N ASP A 390 23.34 5.26 7.66
CA ASP A 390 24.44 4.45 8.20
C ASP A 390 24.47 4.43 9.74
N GLU A 391 23.37 4.78 10.39
CA GLU A 391 23.22 4.81 11.84
C GLU A 391 22.04 3.95 12.27
N SER A 392 22.20 3.21 13.37
CA SER A 392 21.12 2.44 13.96
C SER A 392 20.23 3.34 14.79
N CYS A 393 18.95 3.40 14.47
CA CYS A 393 17.95 4.07 15.27
C CYS A 393 16.91 3.06 15.77
N MET A 394 16.28 3.37 16.88
CA MET A 394 15.04 2.73 17.32
C MET A 394 13.89 3.67 16.97
N TYR A 395 12.85 3.12 16.37
CA TYR A 395 11.63 3.88 16.08
C TYR A 395 10.49 3.30 16.91
N PRO A 396 10.13 3.91 18.05
CA PRO A 396 9.09 3.39 18.92
C PRO A 396 7.74 3.47 18.22
N LYS A 397 6.99 2.38 18.25
CA LYS A 397 5.64 2.35 17.71
C LYS A 397 4.65 2.98 18.69
N TYR A 398 3.59 3.58 18.15
CA TYR A 398 2.48 4.10 18.96
C TYR A 398 1.73 2.95 19.65
N GLN A 399 1.63 1.79 18.98
CA GLN A 399 1.00 0.59 19.52
C GLN A 399 1.58 -0.69 18.90
N ASP A 400 1.76 -1.73 19.71
CA ASP A 400 2.40 -2.99 19.29
C ASP A 400 1.40 -4.02 18.72
N ASP A 401 0.12 -3.97 19.09
CA ASP A 401 -0.92 -4.94 18.71
C ASP A 401 -1.74 -4.54 17.47
N LEU A 402 -1.32 -3.49 16.75
CA LEU A 402 -2.02 -3.00 15.55
C LEU A 402 -2.15 -4.09 14.48
N GLY A 403 -1.19 -4.99 14.36
CA GLY A 403 -1.25 -6.11 13.40
C GLY A 403 -2.47 -7.01 13.59
N ASP A 404 -2.83 -7.31 14.85
CA ASP A 404 -4.00 -8.13 15.17
C ASP A 404 -5.32 -7.41 14.81
N LEU A 405 -5.39 -6.10 15.01
CA LEU A 405 -6.53 -5.28 14.61
C LEU A 405 -6.68 -5.23 13.09
N ILE A 406 -5.58 -5.08 12.35
CA ILE A 406 -5.58 -5.08 10.87
C ILE A 406 -6.14 -6.40 10.33
N ARG A 407 -5.79 -7.54 10.90
CA ARG A 407 -6.31 -8.86 10.47
C ARG A 407 -7.82 -8.99 10.63
N GLN A 408 -8.45 -8.20 11.51
CA GLN A 408 -9.90 -8.22 11.72
C GLN A 408 -10.66 -7.29 10.76
N SER A 409 -10.02 -6.33 10.13
CA SER A 409 -10.63 -5.36 9.22
C SER A 409 -11.38 -6.01 8.06
N ASN A 410 -12.38 -5.29 7.54
CA ASN A 410 -13.11 -5.62 6.30
C ASN A 410 -12.82 -4.65 5.16
N TYR A 411 -12.43 -3.42 5.43
CA TYR A 411 -12.41 -2.31 4.47
C TYR A 411 -11.01 -1.77 4.19
N ALA A 412 -9.96 -2.55 4.46
CA ALA A 412 -8.59 -2.16 4.12
C ALA A 412 -8.40 -1.92 2.61
N ILE A 413 -9.05 -2.75 1.78
CA ILE A 413 -9.33 -2.49 0.35
C ILE A 413 -10.80 -2.83 0.05
N CYS A 414 -11.46 -1.96 -0.74
CA CYS A 414 -12.91 -2.10 -0.91
C CYS A 414 -13.46 -1.39 -2.18
#